data_95e524aaeaf4c4d03305230e244bce83
#
_entry.id   95e524aaeaf4c4d03305230e244bce83
#
_cell.length_a   1.000
_cell.length_b   1.000
_cell.length_c   1.000
_cell.angle_alpha   90.00
_cell.angle_beta   90.00
_cell.angle_gamma   90.00
#
_symmetry.space_group_name_H-M   'P 1'
#
loop_
_entity.id
_entity.type
_entity.pdbx_description
1 polymer ?
#
loop_
_entity_poly.entity_id
_entity_poly.type
_entity_poly.pdbx_seq_one_letter_code
_entity_poly.pdbx_strand_id
1 'polypeptide(L)'
;LVLVVTSVAGLRSSAELLKQHNADHIPVLAACKGFEQDTGLLTFQVLKEVLPENKKIGVLSGPSFAQELAKQLPCAVVVASENQEWIEELVPQLNTNVMRLYGSTDVIGVAVGGAVKNVMAIATGLSDGLEYGLNARAALVTRGLAEITRLAMAMGAQPKTMMGLAGIGDLILTCTGALSRNRRVGLGLAEGKELHQVLVEIGHVSEG
;
A
#
# COMPACT_ATOMS: atom_id res chain seq x y z
N LEU A 1 -16.60 10.86 4.78
CA LEU A 1 -15.33 10.26 4.44
C LEU A 1 -15.36 9.65 3.04
N VAL A 2 -14.38 9.96 2.22
CA VAL A 2 -14.12 9.32 0.92
C VAL A 2 -12.94 8.36 1.10
N LEU A 3 -13.11 7.09 0.70
CA LEU A 3 -12.02 6.10 0.63
C LEU A 3 -11.71 5.85 -0.85
N VAL A 4 -10.52 6.26 -1.30
CA VAL A 4 -10.06 6.06 -2.68
C VAL A 4 -9.35 4.71 -2.77
N VAL A 5 -9.96 3.78 -3.50
CA VAL A 5 -9.49 2.39 -3.70
C VAL A 5 -9.17 2.08 -5.16
N THR A 6 -8.98 3.12 -5.98
CA THR A 6 -8.53 3.00 -7.37
C THR A 6 -7.07 2.54 -7.45
N SER A 7 -6.54 2.33 -8.65
CA SER A 7 -5.08 2.33 -8.84
C SER A 7 -4.50 3.72 -8.55
N VAL A 8 -3.18 3.82 -8.32
CA VAL A 8 -2.51 5.12 -8.15
C VAL A 8 -2.71 6.00 -9.39
N ALA A 9 -2.70 5.41 -10.58
CA ALA A 9 -2.97 6.13 -11.84
C ALA A 9 -4.34 6.85 -11.86
N GLY A 10 -5.33 6.33 -11.11
CA GLY A 10 -6.65 6.94 -10.99
C GLY A 10 -6.82 7.90 -9.80
N LEU A 11 -5.79 8.06 -8.96
CA LEU A 11 -5.91 8.84 -7.72
C LEU A 11 -6.12 10.34 -8.01
N ARG A 12 -5.28 10.92 -8.86
CA ARG A 12 -5.34 12.36 -9.20
C ARG A 12 -6.68 12.72 -9.82
N SER A 13 -7.11 11.97 -10.83
CA SER A 13 -8.43 12.21 -11.46
C SER A 13 -9.58 12.05 -10.49
N SER A 14 -9.51 11.09 -9.55
CA SER A 14 -10.51 10.95 -8.49
C SER A 14 -10.55 12.17 -7.56
N ALA A 15 -9.40 12.71 -7.20
CA ALA A 15 -9.31 13.92 -6.37
C ALA A 15 -9.83 15.18 -7.12
N GLU A 16 -9.52 15.29 -8.41
CA GLU A 16 -10.03 16.35 -9.28
C GLU A 16 -11.56 16.32 -9.39
N LEU A 17 -12.15 15.13 -9.48
CA LEU A 17 -13.61 14.96 -9.45
C LEU A 17 -14.21 15.47 -8.14
N LEU A 18 -13.59 15.18 -6.98
CA LEU A 18 -14.05 15.74 -5.70
C LEU A 18 -14.07 17.28 -5.73
N LYS A 19 -13.02 17.88 -6.27
CA LYS A 19 -12.95 19.35 -6.42
C LYS A 19 -14.01 19.90 -7.36
N GLN A 20 -14.22 19.25 -8.53
CA GLN A 20 -15.23 19.65 -9.50
C GLN A 20 -16.66 19.61 -8.93
N HIS A 21 -16.92 18.69 -8.01
CA HIS A 21 -18.22 18.54 -7.35
C HIS A 21 -18.34 19.26 -6.00
N ASN A 22 -17.43 20.20 -5.69
CA ASN A 22 -17.36 20.92 -4.41
C ASN A 22 -17.33 19.99 -3.17
N ALA A 23 -16.71 18.83 -3.32
CA ALA A 23 -16.54 17.82 -2.27
C ALA A 23 -15.11 17.77 -1.72
N ASP A 24 -14.28 18.74 -2.06
CA ASP A 24 -12.88 18.90 -1.67
C ASP A 24 -12.67 19.07 -0.16
N HIS A 25 -13.70 19.50 0.56
CA HIS A 25 -13.73 19.63 2.03
C HIS A 25 -13.99 18.30 2.76
N ILE A 26 -14.44 17.26 2.04
CA ILE A 26 -14.73 15.95 2.65
C ILE A 26 -13.41 15.24 2.98
N PRO A 27 -13.26 14.64 4.18
CA PRO A 27 -12.08 13.87 4.55
C PRO A 27 -11.78 12.74 3.55
N VAL A 28 -10.51 12.56 3.17
CA VAL A 28 -10.09 11.58 2.14
C VAL A 28 -9.01 10.65 2.67
N LEU A 29 -9.22 9.34 2.51
CA LEU A 29 -8.20 8.31 2.71
C LEU A 29 -7.84 7.65 1.38
N ALA A 30 -6.54 7.63 1.03
CA ALA A 30 -6.02 6.82 -0.06
C ALA A 30 -5.68 5.42 0.44
N ALA A 31 -6.28 4.38 -0.15
CA ALA A 31 -5.93 2.98 0.07
C ALA A 31 -5.09 2.40 -1.09
N CYS A 32 -4.97 3.12 -2.20
CA CYS A 32 -4.04 2.80 -3.29
C CYS A 32 -2.58 2.94 -2.81
N LYS A 33 -1.69 2.11 -3.36
CA LYS A 33 -0.31 1.94 -2.89
C LYS A 33 0.65 2.05 -4.06
N GLY A 34 1.54 3.02 -4.04
CA GLY A 34 2.51 3.26 -5.11
C GLY A 34 2.94 4.71 -5.16
N PHE A 35 3.83 5.00 -6.10
CA PHE A 35 4.19 6.35 -6.50
C PHE A 35 3.37 6.73 -7.75
N GLU A 36 2.97 7.98 -7.84
CA GLU A 36 2.36 8.49 -9.07
C GLU A 36 3.40 8.48 -10.20
N GLN A 37 3.03 7.94 -11.35
CA GLN A 37 3.88 7.97 -12.54
C GLN A 37 4.16 9.43 -12.93
N ASP A 38 5.30 9.70 -13.52
CA ASP A 38 5.79 11.01 -13.99
C ASP A 38 6.18 12.01 -12.89
N THR A 39 5.48 12.07 -11.77
CA THR A 39 5.79 12.98 -10.65
C THR A 39 6.62 12.35 -9.53
N GLY A 40 6.51 11.02 -9.35
CA GLY A 40 7.11 10.32 -8.23
C GLY A 40 6.48 10.65 -6.87
N LEU A 41 5.32 11.31 -6.84
CA LEU A 41 4.65 11.68 -5.60
C LEU A 41 4.01 10.48 -4.92
N LEU A 42 4.05 10.47 -3.59
CA LEU A 42 3.27 9.55 -2.77
C LEU A 42 1.78 9.94 -2.80
N THR A 43 0.92 8.96 -2.56
CA THR A 43 -0.54 9.13 -2.68
C THR A 43 -1.11 10.30 -1.88
N PHE A 44 -0.64 10.52 -0.64
CA PHE A 44 -1.09 11.67 0.14
C PHE A 44 -0.57 13.01 -0.39
N GLN A 45 0.60 13.03 -1.04
CA GLN A 45 1.16 14.23 -1.67
C GLN A 45 0.33 14.63 -2.89
N VAL A 46 -0.08 13.66 -3.72
CA VAL A 46 -1.02 13.88 -4.83
C VAL A 46 -2.32 14.50 -4.33
N LEU A 47 -2.90 13.92 -3.25
CA LEU A 47 -4.12 14.47 -2.65
C LEU A 47 -3.93 15.90 -2.13
N LYS A 48 -2.81 16.20 -1.47
CA LYS A 48 -2.52 17.55 -0.96
C LYS A 48 -2.32 18.56 -2.07
N GLU A 49 -1.73 18.16 -3.20
CA GLU A 49 -1.56 19.04 -4.36
C GLU A 49 -2.89 19.39 -5.01
N VAL A 50 -3.79 18.42 -5.17
CA VAL A 50 -5.10 18.64 -5.81
C VAL A 50 -6.10 19.30 -4.86
N LEU A 51 -6.06 18.96 -3.56
CA LEU A 51 -6.99 19.41 -2.51
C LEU A 51 -6.24 20.19 -1.40
N PRO A 52 -5.60 21.34 -1.70
CA PRO A 52 -4.67 22.00 -0.77
C PRO A 52 -5.34 22.52 0.52
N GLU A 53 -6.63 22.82 0.47
CA GLU A 53 -7.38 23.31 1.63
C GLU A 53 -7.90 22.17 2.53
N ASN A 54 -7.86 20.93 2.07
CA ASN A 54 -8.32 19.79 2.85
C ASN A 54 -7.29 19.38 3.91
N LYS A 55 -7.62 19.59 5.17
CA LYS A 55 -6.75 19.26 6.31
C LYS A 55 -6.92 17.81 6.80
N LYS A 56 -7.90 17.05 6.24
CA LYS A 56 -8.22 15.67 6.62
C LYS A 56 -7.90 14.70 5.48
N ILE A 57 -6.61 14.68 5.09
CA ILE A 57 -6.03 13.76 4.10
C ILE A 57 -5.19 12.72 4.82
N GLY A 58 -5.35 11.46 4.43
CA GLY A 58 -4.58 10.36 4.99
C GLY A 58 -4.41 9.19 4.03
N VAL A 59 -3.69 8.18 4.51
CA VAL A 59 -3.45 6.92 3.82
C VAL A 59 -3.89 5.74 4.70
N LEU A 60 -4.37 4.69 4.05
CA LEU A 60 -4.70 3.40 4.67
C LEU A 60 -3.75 2.33 4.12
N SER A 61 -2.98 1.67 4.97
CA SER A 61 -2.05 0.63 4.55
C SER A 61 -1.91 -0.46 5.63
N GLY A 62 -1.37 -1.61 5.25
CA GLY A 62 -1.19 -2.77 6.13
C GLY A 62 -1.67 -4.05 5.49
N PRO A 63 -1.52 -5.20 6.18
CA PRO A 63 -1.87 -6.52 5.70
C PRO A 63 -3.39 -6.68 5.57
N SER A 64 -3.93 -6.56 4.34
CA SER A 64 -5.37 -6.52 4.10
C SER A 64 -5.73 -7.04 2.72
N PHE A 65 -5.67 -8.35 2.51
CA PHE A 65 -6.21 -8.94 1.29
C PHE A 65 -7.73 -8.76 1.22
N ALA A 66 -8.21 -8.12 0.16
CA ALA A 66 -9.62 -7.80 -0.01
C ALA A 66 -10.54 -9.04 0.04
N GLN A 67 -10.06 -10.20 -0.46
CA GLN A 67 -10.81 -11.45 -0.41
C GLN A 67 -11.00 -11.98 1.02
N GLU A 68 -10.00 -11.80 1.87
CA GLU A 68 -10.09 -12.18 3.29
C GLU A 68 -11.02 -11.24 4.05
N LEU A 69 -10.88 -9.94 3.80
CA LEU A 69 -11.75 -8.93 4.39
C LEU A 69 -13.22 -9.13 4.00
N ALA A 70 -13.49 -9.47 2.73
CA ALA A 70 -14.84 -9.79 2.25
C ALA A 70 -15.44 -11.04 2.93
N LYS A 71 -14.59 -11.96 3.39
CA LYS A 71 -14.99 -13.14 4.19
C LYS A 71 -15.06 -12.84 5.69
N GLN A 72 -14.92 -11.58 6.09
CA GLN A 72 -14.90 -11.15 7.49
C GLN A 72 -13.80 -11.82 8.34
N LEU A 73 -12.66 -12.15 7.70
CA LEU A 73 -11.50 -12.66 8.43
C LEU A 73 -10.78 -11.51 9.15
N PRO A 74 -10.21 -11.75 10.35
CA PRO A 74 -9.55 -10.70 11.11
C PRO A 74 -8.38 -10.06 10.36
N CYS A 75 -8.32 -8.73 10.37
CA CYS A 75 -7.20 -7.97 9.84
C CYS A 75 -6.85 -6.77 10.74
N ALA A 76 -5.64 -6.27 10.58
CA ALA A 76 -5.17 -5.07 11.25
C ALA A 76 -4.47 -4.16 10.23
N VAL A 77 -4.85 -2.88 10.19
CA VAL A 77 -4.33 -1.90 9.26
C VAL A 77 -3.97 -0.59 9.95
N VAL A 78 -3.22 0.27 9.28
CA VAL A 78 -2.82 1.58 9.76
C VAL A 78 -3.52 2.66 8.95
N VAL A 79 -4.13 3.62 9.66
CA VAL A 79 -4.54 4.91 9.12
C VAL A 79 -3.48 5.94 9.51
N ALA A 80 -2.90 6.62 8.52
CA ALA A 80 -1.92 7.65 8.78
C ALA A 80 -2.33 8.99 8.17
N SER A 81 -2.15 10.06 8.93
CA SER A 81 -2.37 11.45 8.50
C SER A 81 -1.46 12.36 9.31
N GLU A 82 -1.13 13.53 8.77
CA GLU A 82 -0.45 14.58 9.55
C GLU A 82 -1.40 15.24 10.59
N ASN A 83 -2.70 15.08 10.42
CA ASN A 83 -3.72 15.59 11.36
C ASN A 83 -4.01 14.53 12.43
N GLN A 84 -3.33 14.65 13.58
CA GLN A 84 -3.46 13.71 14.70
C GLN A 84 -4.87 13.71 15.29
N GLU A 85 -5.49 14.88 15.47
CA GLU A 85 -6.84 14.98 16.03
C GLU A 85 -7.84 14.21 15.16
N TRP A 86 -7.72 14.34 13.84
CA TRP A 86 -8.58 13.58 12.93
C TRP A 86 -8.35 12.07 13.02
N ILE A 87 -7.11 11.60 13.19
CA ILE A 87 -6.83 10.17 13.39
C ILE A 87 -7.50 9.66 14.67
N GLU A 88 -7.41 10.41 15.77
CA GLU A 88 -7.99 10.05 17.05
C GLU A 88 -9.52 9.99 16.99
N GLU A 89 -10.16 10.85 16.21
CA GLU A 89 -11.60 10.80 15.92
C GLU A 89 -11.97 9.61 15.01
N LEU A 90 -11.18 9.35 13.97
CA LEU A 90 -11.53 8.44 12.88
C LEU A 90 -11.34 6.97 13.25
N VAL A 91 -10.23 6.65 13.92
CA VAL A 91 -9.87 5.26 14.23
C VAL A 91 -10.94 4.53 15.02
N PRO A 92 -11.53 5.09 16.10
CA PRO A 92 -12.62 4.43 16.82
C PRO A 92 -13.86 4.18 15.96
N GLN A 93 -14.17 5.10 15.04
CA GLN A 93 -15.37 5.01 14.18
C GLN A 93 -15.25 3.92 13.11
N LEU A 94 -14.03 3.61 12.66
CA LEU A 94 -13.78 2.62 11.62
C LEU A 94 -13.41 1.23 12.17
N ASN A 95 -13.14 1.10 13.46
CA ASN A 95 -12.89 -0.19 14.09
C ASN A 95 -14.13 -1.08 14.01
N THR A 96 -13.94 -2.34 13.68
CA THR A 96 -14.98 -3.36 13.69
C THR A 96 -14.51 -4.60 14.46
N ASN A 97 -15.37 -5.60 14.62
CA ASN A 97 -15.00 -6.87 15.25
C ASN A 97 -13.96 -7.67 14.47
N VAL A 98 -13.82 -7.40 13.15
CA VAL A 98 -12.90 -8.12 12.26
C VAL A 98 -11.77 -7.26 11.72
N MET A 99 -11.90 -5.93 11.77
CA MET A 99 -10.86 -5.02 11.30
C MET A 99 -10.42 -4.08 12.42
N ARG A 100 -9.16 -4.18 12.82
CA ARG A 100 -8.53 -3.30 13.78
C ARG A 100 -7.71 -2.22 13.09
N LEU A 101 -8.00 -0.96 13.38
CA LEU A 101 -7.24 0.18 12.88
C LEU A 101 -6.29 0.72 13.95
N TYR A 102 -5.10 1.11 13.51
CA TYR A 102 -4.10 1.80 14.31
C TYR A 102 -3.80 3.15 13.68
N GLY A 103 -3.76 4.19 14.49
CA GLY A 103 -3.42 5.55 14.05
C GLY A 103 -1.92 5.77 13.98
N SER A 104 -1.46 6.56 13.01
CA SER A 104 -0.06 7.01 12.89
C SER A 104 0.01 8.43 12.35
N THR A 105 0.96 9.22 12.84
CA THR A 105 1.30 10.53 12.23
C THR A 105 2.42 10.44 11.21
N ASP A 106 3.07 9.28 11.09
CA ASP A 106 4.11 9.02 10.08
C ASP A 106 3.49 8.61 8.74
N VAL A 107 2.85 9.57 8.07
CA VAL A 107 2.18 9.36 6.78
C VAL A 107 3.17 8.93 5.69
N ILE A 108 4.41 9.44 5.73
CA ILE A 108 5.46 9.10 4.78
C ILE A 108 5.83 7.62 4.94
N GLY A 109 6.13 7.17 6.15
CA GLY A 109 6.50 5.78 6.40
C GLY A 109 5.42 4.80 6.00
N VAL A 110 4.16 5.09 6.32
CA VAL A 110 3.03 4.23 5.95
C VAL A 110 2.83 4.20 4.43
N ALA A 111 2.96 5.33 3.74
CA ALA A 111 2.82 5.40 2.29
C ALA A 111 3.96 4.68 1.55
N VAL A 112 5.23 4.91 1.95
CA VAL A 112 6.42 4.28 1.35
C VAL A 112 6.39 2.75 1.55
N GLY A 113 6.08 2.28 2.76
CA GLY A 113 5.96 0.85 3.04
C GLY A 113 4.97 0.17 2.09
N GLY A 114 3.79 0.77 1.90
CA GLY A 114 2.79 0.28 0.96
C GLY A 114 3.22 0.36 -0.50
N ALA A 115 3.95 1.40 -0.91
CA ALA A 115 4.36 1.61 -2.29
C ALA A 115 5.43 0.60 -2.74
N VAL A 116 6.48 0.41 -1.95
CA VAL A 116 7.67 -0.37 -2.39
C VAL A 116 7.51 -1.88 -2.19
N LYS A 117 6.66 -2.32 -1.28
CA LYS A 117 6.44 -3.76 -1.04
C LYS A 117 6.07 -4.56 -2.29
N ASN A 118 5.40 -3.92 -3.25
CA ASN A 118 4.93 -4.58 -4.46
C ASN A 118 6.09 -5.05 -5.34
N VAL A 119 7.16 -4.26 -5.44
CA VAL A 119 8.41 -4.62 -6.13
C VAL A 119 9.02 -5.86 -5.48
N MET A 120 9.08 -5.89 -4.14
CA MET A 120 9.61 -7.02 -3.39
C MET A 120 8.77 -8.28 -3.56
N ALA A 121 7.45 -8.13 -3.69
CA ALA A 121 6.56 -9.26 -3.94
C ALA A 121 6.81 -9.89 -5.33
N ILE A 122 7.09 -9.08 -6.37
CA ILE A 122 7.47 -9.60 -7.69
C ILE A 122 8.81 -10.34 -7.57
N ALA A 123 9.81 -9.75 -6.92
CA ALA A 123 11.12 -10.37 -6.75
C ALA A 123 11.05 -11.71 -5.98
N THR A 124 10.24 -11.78 -4.91
CA THR A 124 10.05 -13.03 -4.16
C THR A 124 9.26 -14.06 -4.97
N GLY A 125 8.27 -13.65 -5.76
CA GLY A 125 7.55 -14.53 -6.67
C GLY A 125 8.47 -15.13 -7.73
N LEU A 126 9.35 -14.32 -8.31
CA LEU A 126 10.37 -14.78 -9.26
C LEU A 126 11.33 -15.79 -8.62
N SER A 127 11.84 -15.48 -7.41
CA SER A 127 12.71 -16.39 -6.64
C SER A 127 12.03 -17.73 -6.33
N ASP A 128 10.74 -17.70 -5.99
CA ASP A 128 9.96 -18.91 -5.72
C ASP A 128 9.74 -19.75 -6.98
N GLY A 129 9.41 -19.10 -8.10
CA GLY A 129 9.21 -19.79 -9.38
C GLY A 129 10.49 -20.38 -9.98
N LEU A 130 11.66 -19.78 -9.66
CA LEU A 130 12.98 -20.32 -9.97
C LEU A 130 13.47 -21.37 -8.96
N GLU A 131 12.62 -21.77 -8.01
CA GLU A 131 12.88 -22.80 -7.01
C GLU A 131 14.12 -22.55 -6.12
N TYR A 132 14.46 -21.28 -5.84
CA TYR A 132 15.61 -20.93 -4.98
C TYR A 132 15.38 -21.26 -3.50
N GLY A 133 14.16 -21.62 -3.12
CA GLY A 133 13.79 -22.11 -1.81
C GLY A 133 13.49 -21.04 -0.77
N LEU A 134 13.08 -21.51 0.42
CA LEU A 134 12.59 -20.63 1.50
C LEU A 134 13.67 -19.74 2.11
N ASN A 135 14.92 -20.22 2.14
CA ASN A 135 16.04 -19.41 2.65
C ASN A 135 16.30 -18.19 1.79
N ALA A 136 16.24 -18.33 0.45
CA ALA A 136 16.37 -17.22 -0.48
C ALA A 136 15.22 -16.21 -0.33
N ARG A 137 13.99 -16.71 -0.21
CA ARG A 137 12.82 -15.84 0.07
C ARG A 137 13.00 -15.07 1.36
N ALA A 138 13.41 -15.72 2.46
CA ALA A 138 13.64 -15.04 3.74
C ALA A 138 14.73 -13.98 3.63
N ALA A 139 15.82 -14.27 2.92
CA ALA A 139 16.89 -13.29 2.66
C ALA A 139 16.38 -12.10 1.84
N LEU A 140 15.62 -12.34 0.77
CA LEU A 140 15.03 -11.28 -0.07
C LEU A 140 14.10 -10.37 0.74
N VAL A 141 13.19 -10.93 1.53
CA VAL A 141 12.26 -10.14 2.37
C VAL A 141 13.02 -9.31 3.39
N THR A 142 14.01 -9.88 4.07
CA THR A 142 14.83 -9.18 5.05
C THR A 142 15.64 -8.04 4.42
N ARG A 143 16.29 -8.32 3.29
CA ARG A 143 17.06 -7.30 2.56
C ARG A 143 16.14 -6.22 1.99
N GLY A 144 15.00 -6.62 1.44
CA GLY A 144 13.99 -5.70 0.93
C GLY A 144 13.46 -4.76 2.01
N LEU A 145 13.16 -5.28 3.21
CA LEU A 145 12.77 -4.42 4.33
C LEU A 145 13.84 -3.39 4.67
N ALA A 146 15.11 -3.79 4.67
CA ALA A 146 16.22 -2.86 4.93
C ALA A 146 16.34 -1.78 3.85
N GLU A 147 16.13 -2.12 2.56
CA GLU A 147 16.11 -1.14 1.46
C GLU A 147 14.91 -0.17 1.59
N ILE A 148 13.71 -0.71 1.84
CA ILE A 148 12.50 0.10 2.04
C ILE A 148 12.69 1.05 3.22
N THR A 149 13.30 0.57 4.33
CA THR A 149 13.56 1.39 5.51
C THR A 149 14.52 2.53 5.18
N ARG A 150 15.62 2.28 4.43
CA ARG A 150 16.56 3.33 4.02
C ARG A 150 15.88 4.40 3.15
N LEU A 151 15.09 3.96 2.16
CA LEU A 151 14.33 4.88 1.32
C LEU A 151 13.35 5.70 2.15
N ALA A 152 12.54 5.06 3.00
CA ALA A 152 11.57 5.72 3.86
C ALA A 152 12.22 6.77 4.76
N MET A 153 13.35 6.43 5.40
CA MET A 153 14.12 7.37 6.24
C MET A 153 14.67 8.54 5.43
N ALA A 154 15.18 8.30 4.22
CA ALA A 154 15.66 9.36 3.34
C ALA A 154 14.54 10.33 2.92
N MET A 155 13.29 9.85 2.90
CA MET A 155 12.10 10.66 2.64
C MET A 155 11.51 11.30 3.91
N GLY A 156 12.08 11.06 5.09
CA GLY A 156 11.67 11.66 6.37
C GLY A 156 10.76 10.78 7.23
N ALA A 157 10.62 9.49 6.93
CA ALA A 157 9.83 8.56 7.73
C ALA A 157 10.56 8.13 9.03
N GLN A 158 9.79 7.58 9.95
CA GLN A 158 10.30 7.02 11.20
C GLN A 158 10.64 5.53 11.04
N PRO A 159 11.84 5.07 11.45
CA PRO A 159 12.25 3.66 11.32
C PRO A 159 11.28 2.67 11.96
N LYS A 160 10.66 3.05 13.09
CA LYS A 160 9.70 2.21 13.81
C LYS A 160 8.48 1.84 12.97
N THR A 161 8.06 2.69 12.02
CA THR A 161 6.93 2.44 11.14
C THR A 161 7.19 1.23 10.24
N MET A 162 8.43 1.04 9.81
CA MET A 162 8.82 -0.10 8.98
C MET A 162 8.79 -1.43 9.72
N MET A 163 8.88 -1.43 11.04
CA MET A 163 8.76 -2.62 11.90
C MET A 163 7.31 -2.92 12.29
N GLY A 164 6.36 -2.12 11.82
CA GLY A 164 4.94 -2.26 12.09
C GLY A 164 4.13 -2.89 10.95
N LEU A 165 2.79 -2.80 11.07
CA LEU A 165 1.84 -3.37 10.13
C LEU A 165 2.01 -2.85 8.69
N ALA A 166 2.22 -1.53 8.51
CA ALA A 166 2.37 -0.91 7.20
C ALA A 166 3.76 -1.16 6.55
N GLY A 167 4.75 -1.59 7.33
CA GLY A 167 6.07 -2.01 6.89
C GLY A 167 6.17 -3.53 6.76
N ILE A 168 6.83 -4.16 7.72
CA ILE A 168 7.11 -5.61 7.71
C ILE A 168 5.83 -6.46 7.62
N GLY A 169 4.73 -6.07 8.26
CA GLY A 169 3.49 -6.85 8.23
C GLY A 169 2.92 -6.98 6.82
N ASP A 170 2.76 -5.87 6.11
CA ASP A 170 2.24 -5.85 4.74
C ASP A 170 3.25 -6.44 3.73
N LEU A 171 4.55 -6.26 3.99
CA LEU A 171 5.62 -6.85 3.19
C LEU A 171 5.58 -8.38 3.26
N ILE A 172 5.56 -8.97 4.45
CA ILE A 172 5.49 -10.43 4.64
C ILE A 172 4.24 -10.99 3.95
N LEU A 173 3.06 -10.42 4.23
CA LEU A 173 1.82 -10.87 3.62
C LEU A 173 1.91 -10.86 2.09
N THR A 174 2.43 -9.78 1.52
CA THR A 174 2.47 -9.59 0.06
C THR A 174 3.53 -10.48 -0.61
N CYS A 175 4.66 -10.73 0.05
CA CYS A 175 5.74 -11.59 -0.45
C CYS A 175 5.49 -13.09 -0.28
N THR A 176 4.60 -13.51 0.63
CA THR A 176 4.38 -14.93 0.94
C THR A 176 2.97 -15.41 0.61
N GLY A 177 2.00 -14.50 0.59
CA GLY A 177 0.60 -14.86 0.40
C GLY A 177 0.26 -15.28 -1.03
N ALA A 178 -0.51 -16.36 -1.17
CA ALA A 178 -0.96 -16.86 -2.47
C ALA A 178 -1.92 -15.91 -3.20
N LEU A 179 -2.61 -15.03 -2.45
CA LEU A 179 -3.51 -14.01 -3.00
C LEU A 179 -2.77 -12.78 -3.54
N SER A 180 -1.45 -12.67 -3.32
CA SER A 180 -0.65 -11.55 -3.79
C SER A 180 -0.53 -11.54 -5.31
N ARG A 181 -1.17 -10.58 -5.96
CA ARG A 181 -1.09 -10.39 -7.42
C ARG A 181 0.33 -10.14 -7.89
N ASN A 182 1.07 -9.28 -7.18
CA ASN A 182 2.47 -8.97 -7.51
C ASN A 182 3.37 -10.21 -7.37
N ARG A 183 3.19 -11.04 -6.34
CA ARG A 183 3.91 -12.32 -6.23
C ARG A 183 3.56 -13.27 -7.40
N ARG A 184 2.30 -13.31 -7.81
CA ARG A 184 1.87 -14.10 -8.98
C ARG A 184 2.49 -13.60 -10.28
N VAL A 185 2.70 -12.29 -10.43
CA VAL A 185 3.49 -11.75 -11.57
C VAL A 185 4.89 -12.35 -11.57
N GLY A 186 5.58 -12.32 -10.44
CA GLY A 186 6.93 -12.92 -10.33
C GLY A 186 6.97 -14.41 -10.68
N LEU A 187 5.98 -15.19 -10.22
CA LEU A 187 5.85 -16.61 -10.56
C LEU A 187 5.67 -16.83 -12.07
N GLY A 188 4.78 -16.07 -12.73
CA GLY A 188 4.57 -16.18 -14.17
C GLY A 188 5.80 -15.80 -15.00
N LEU A 189 6.55 -14.78 -14.56
CA LEU A 189 7.83 -14.42 -15.20
C LEU A 189 8.89 -15.52 -15.05
N ALA A 190 8.92 -16.23 -13.91
CA ALA A 190 9.83 -17.38 -13.72
C ALA A 190 9.50 -18.57 -14.63
N GLU A 191 8.24 -18.71 -15.05
CA GLU A 191 7.79 -19.69 -16.03
C GLU A 191 8.20 -19.29 -17.48
N GLY A 192 8.88 -18.15 -17.68
CA GLY A 192 9.28 -17.65 -18.98
C GLY A 192 8.16 -16.95 -19.77
N LYS A 193 7.03 -16.62 -19.12
CA LYS A 193 5.96 -15.89 -19.76
C LYS A 193 6.31 -14.41 -19.94
N GLU A 194 5.84 -13.81 -21.01
CA GLU A 194 5.93 -12.36 -21.20
C GLU A 194 5.02 -11.62 -20.19
N LEU A 195 5.47 -10.44 -19.71
CA LEU A 195 4.74 -9.66 -18.70
C LEU A 195 3.27 -9.42 -19.08
N HIS A 196 3.00 -9.06 -20.32
CA HIS A 196 1.65 -8.83 -20.84
C HIS A 196 0.76 -10.08 -20.70
N GLN A 197 1.29 -11.28 -20.98
CA GLN A 197 0.55 -12.54 -20.84
C GLN A 197 0.18 -12.78 -19.37
N VAL A 198 1.14 -12.57 -18.47
CA VAL A 198 0.92 -12.73 -17.02
C VAL A 198 -0.14 -11.76 -16.51
N LEU A 199 -0.11 -10.49 -16.96
CA LEU A 199 -1.10 -9.48 -16.54
C LEU A 199 -2.51 -9.83 -17.03
N VAL A 200 -2.65 -10.36 -18.24
CA VAL A 200 -3.95 -10.85 -18.77
C VAL A 200 -4.47 -12.03 -17.94
N GLU A 201 -3.62 -13.02 -17.61
CA GLU A 201 -4.00 -14.18 -16.79
C GLU A 201 -4.42 -13.78 -15.37
N ILE A 202 -3.79 -12.77 -14.77
CA ILE A 202 -4.15 -12.27 -13.45
C ILE A 202 -5.46 -11.51 -13.47
N GLY A 203 -5.82 -10.90 -14.62
CA GLY A 203 -7.10 -10.21 -14.85
C GLY A 203 -7.28 -8.90 -14.07
N HIS A 204 -6.22 -8.35 -13.48
CA HIS A 204 -6.26 -7.14 -12.65
C HIS A 204 -4.95 -6.36 -12.72
N VAL A 205 -5.01 -5.06 -12.40
CA VAL A 205 -3.84 -4.19 -12.32
C VAL A 205 -2.85 -4.70 -11.26
N SER A 206 -1.58 -4.76 -11.63
CA SER A 206 -0.44 -4.97 -10.72
C SER A 206 0.33 -3.65 -10.61
N GLU A 207 0.63 -3.22 -9.40
CA GLU A 207 1.25 -1.90 -9.11
C GLU A 207 2.69 -2.08 -8.57
N GLY A 208 3.44 -3.00 -9.16
CA GLY A 208 4.83 -3.26 -8.76
C GLY A 208 5.83 -2.94 -9.85
#